data_01e6d703700c08f33d9dc6751c5e1ee3
#
_entry.id   01e6d703700c08f33d9dc6751c5e1ee3
#
_cell.length_a   1.000
_cell.length_b   1.000
_cell.length_c   1.000
_cell.angle_alpha   90.00
_cell.angle_beta   90.00
_cell.angle_gamma   90.00
#
_symmetry.space_group_name_H-M   'P 1'
#
loop_
_entity.id
_entity.type
_entity.pdbx_description
1 polymer ?
#
loop_
_entity_poly.entity_id
_entity_poly.type
_entity_poly.pdbx_seq_one_letter_code
_entity_poly.pdbx_strand_id
1 'polypeptide(L)'
;MTYMEQFPNAEAYVLHRITHGKGVISKDGLVQLAKEHHVPISNFWSKNEIAEFLMETIGVESLADACEQMGVSSYSFQQKFGISGIDVKLLANRGMLKTTGKGRFSVHGEPHYAPLYSVMQFYLLTPELVHEFLKEVQHDELF
;
A
#
# COMPACT_ATOMS: atom_id res chain seq x y z
N MET A 1 -4.31 2.29 -16.08
CA MET A 1 -3.12 2.96 -15.54
C MET A 1 -2.30 2.02 -14.69
N THR A 2 -0.99 2.05 -14.86
CA THR A 2 -0.06 1.24 -14.09
C THR A 2 0.97 2.15 -13.40
N TYR A 3 1.78 1.57 -12.49
CA TYR A 3 2.86 2.33 -11.85
C TYR A 3 3.82 2.95 -12.88
N MET A 4 3.97 2.35 -14.06
CA MET A 4 4.84 2.84 -15.13
C MET A 4 4.43 4.22 -15.65
N GLU A 5 3.18 4.62 -15.45
CA GLU A 5 2.72 5.96 -15.83
C GLU A 5 3.14 7.02 -14.82
N GLN A 6 3.41 6.62 -13.58
CA GLN A 6 3.79 7.50 -12.49
C GLN A 6 5.31 7.52 -12.25
N PHE A 7 6.02 6.50 -12.69
CA PHE A 7 7.45 6.32 -12.43
C PHE A 7 8.18 6.00 -13.74
N PRO A 8 9.45 6.44 -13.87
CA PRO A 8 10.21 6.23 -15.12
C PRO A 8 10.52 4.76 -15.40
N ASN A 9 10.60 3.91 -14.37
CA ASN A 9 10.86 2.48 -14.54
C ASN A 9 10.42 1.72 -13.28
N ALA A 10 10.43 0.39 -13.37
CA ALA A 10 10.03 -0.49 -12.28
C ALA A 10 10.93 -0.33 -11.05
N GLU A 11 12.22 -0.15 -11.22
CA GLU A 11 13.16 0.03 -10.11
C GLU A 11 12.84 1.29 -9.31
N ALA A 12 12.56 2.41 -9.99
CA ALA A 12 12.18 3.66 -9.34
C ALA A 12 10.91 3.49 -8.52
N TYR A 13 9.93 2.75 -9.04
CA TYR A 13 8.70 2.46 -8.31
C TYR A 13 8.97 1.61 -7.07
N VAL A 14 9.73 0.52 -7.20
CA VAL A 14 10.06 -0.35 -6.06
C VAL A 14 10.80 0.43 -4.97
N LEU A 15 11.80 1.22 -5.35
CA LEU A 15 12.56 2.03 -4.40
C LEU A 15 11.66 3.03 -3.69
N HIS A 16 10.74 3.67 -4.41
CA HIS A 16 9.79 4.60 -3.82
C HIS A 16 8.89 3.89 -2.78
N ARG A 17 8.37 2.71 -3.12
CA ARG A 17 7.50 1.95 -2.21
C ARG A 17 8.23 1.45 -0.96
N ILE A 18 9.56 1.33 -1.02
CA ILE A 18 10.36 0.83 0.12
C ILE A 18 10.90 1.97 0.98
N THR A 19 11.28 3.09 0.38
CA THR A 19 12.08 4.12 1.07
C THR A 19 11.35 5.44 1.36
N HIS A 20 10.30 5.78 0.63
CA HIS A 20 9.66 7.10 0.74
C HIS A 20 8.38 7.06 1.58
N GLY A 21 8.33 7.92 2.57
CA GLY A 21 7.39 8.00 3.68
C GLY A 21 5.93 7.59 3.46
N LYS A 22 5.25 8.08 2.42
CA LYS A 22 3.85 7.74 2.16
C LYS A 22 3.77 6.61 1.14
N GLY A 23 2.95 5.60 1.41
CA GLY A 23 2.81 4.44 0.55
C GLY A 23 3.93 3.42 0.71
N VAL A 24 4.72 3.52 1.76
CA VAL A 24 5.85 2.62 2.01
C VAL A 24 5.35 1.24 2.46
N ILE A 25 5.94 0.20 1.88
CA ILE A 25 5.70 -1.18 2.29
C ILE A 25 6.54 -1.46 3.54
N SER A 26 5.92 -2.06 4.54
CA SER A 26 6.61 -2.43 5.77
C SER A 26 7.53 -3.65 5.57
N LYS A 27 8.45 -3.86 6.51
CA LYS A 27 9.28 -5.08 6.51
C LYS A 27 8.40 -6.33 6.51
N ASP A 28 7.33 -6.35 7.33
CA ASP A 28 6.37 -7.47 7.36
C ASP A 28 5.72 -7.70 6.01
N GLY A 29 5.41 -6.62 5.27
CA GLY A 29 4.88 -6.72 3.91
C GLY A 29 5.85 -7.38 2.95
N LEU A 30 7.13 -7.04 3.02
CA LEU A 30 8.17 -7.67 2.20
C LEU A 30 8.39 -9.13 2.58
N VAL A 31 8.32 -9.46 3.85
CA VAL A 31 8.39 -10.86 4.32
C VAL A 31 7.22 -11.66 3.75
N GLN A 32 6.02 -11.09 3.76
CA GLN A 32 4.85 -11.72 3.17
C GLN A 32 5.03 -11.97 1.67
N LEU A 33 5.54 -10.99 0.93
CA LEU A 33 5.84 -11.13 -0.49
C LEU A 33 6.85 -12.25 -0.75
N ALA A 34 7.90 -12.32 0.06
CA ALA A 34 8.91 -13.37 -0.05
C ALA A 34 8.28 -14.75 0.14
N LYS A 35 7.39 -14.91 1.12
CA LYS A 35 6.68 -16.18 1.37
C LYS A 35 5.78 -16.54 0.19
N GLU A 36 5.05 -15.60 -0.35
CA GLU A 36 4.16 -15.84 -1.49
C GLU A 36 4.93 -16.28 -2.74
N HIS A 37 6.14 -15.77 -2.92
CA HIS A 37 7.01 -16.13 -4.04
C HIS A 37 7.99 -17.27 -3.72
N HIS A 38 7.85 -17.90 -2.55
CA HIS A 38 8.72 -19.00 -2.11
C HIS A 38 10.20 -18.65 -2.06
N VAL A 39 10.51 -17.39 -1.68
CA VAL A 39 11.88 -16.91 -1.56
C VAL A 39 12.31 -17.01 -0.09
N PRO A 40 13.36 -17.78 0.23
CA PRO A 40 13.84 -17.87 1.61
C PRO A 40 14.59 -16.59 2.01
N ILE A 41 14.21 -16.03 3.15
CA ILE A 41 14.85 -14.84 3.71
C ILE A 41 15.11 -15.06 5.21
N SER A 42 16.04 -14.27 5.76
CA SER A 42 16.29 -14.25 7.20
C SER A 42 15.51 -13.12 7.87
N ASN A 43 14.96 -13.39 9.05
CA ASN A 43 14.30 -12.39 9.86
C ASN A 43 15.27 -11.32 10.39
N PHE A 44 16.57 -11.60 10.35
CA PHE A 44 17.60 -10.66 10.77
C PHE A 44 17.98 -9.66 9.68
N TRP A 45 17.54 -9.87 8.45
CA TRP A 45 17.82 -8.94 7.36
C TRP A 45 17.02 -7.66 7.54
N SER A 46 17.62 -6.54 7.12
CA SER A 46 16.92 -5.27 7.06
C SER A 46 15.91 -5.29 5.92
N LYS A 47 14.99 -4.34 5.96
CA LYS A 47 14.01 -4.14 4.89
C LYS A 47 14.68 -3.99 3.52
N ASN A 48 15.76 -3.19 3.45
CA ASN A 48 16.49 -2.97 2.19
C ASN A 48 17.18 -4.25 1.71
N GLU A 49 17.75 -5.03 2.61
CA GLU A 49 18.37 -6.31 2.26
C GLU A 49 17.36 -7.29 1.67
N ILE A 50 16.17 -7.37 2.26
CA ILE A 50 15.09 -8.22 1.75
C ILE A 50 14.68 -7.74 0.35
N ALA A 51 14.50 -6.44 0.16
CA ALA A 51 14.11 -5.88 -1.12
C ALA A 51 15.15 -6.16 -2.21
N GLU A 52 16.43 -5.97 -1.91
CA GLU A 52 17.51 -6.26 -2.85
C GLU A 52 17.53 -7.74 -3.25
N PHE A 53 17.37 -8.62 -2.27
CA PHE A 53 17.36 -10.06 -2.53
C PHE A 53 16.15 -10.46 -3.39
N LEU A 54 14.98 -9.88 -3.11
CA LEU A 54 13.79 -10.11 -3.93
C LEU A 54 13.99 -9.62 -5.36
N MET A 55 14.57 -8.43 -5.55
CA MET A 55 14.88 -7.91 -6.89
C MET A 55 15.81 -8.83 -7.68
N GLU A 56 16.81 -9.40 -7.02
CA GLU A 56 17.74 -10.35 -7.66
C GLU A 56 17.08 -11.69 -7.95
N THR A 57 16.19 -12.17 -7.07
CA THR A 57 15.65 -13.52 -7.14
C THR A 57 14.46 -13.61 -8.09
N ILE A 58 13.50 -12.69 -8.00
CA ILE A 58 12.28 -12.72 -8.84
C ILE A 58 12.28 -11.68 -9.94
N GLY A 59 13.24 -10.75 -9.91
CA GLY A 59 13.35 -9.67 -10.88
C GLY A 59 12.59 -8.42 -10.42
N VAL A 60 13.11 -7.27 -10.86
CA VAL A 60 12.59 -5.95 -10.50
C VAL A 60 11.16 -5.76 -10.97
N GLU A 61 10.82 -6.22 -12.18
CA GLU A 61 9.48 -6.06 -12.75
C GLU A 61 8.46 -6.89 -12.00
N SER A 62 8.80 -8.15 -11.66
CA SER A 62 7.93 -9.01 -10.87
C SER A 62 7.69 -8.45 -9.49
N LEU A 63 8.74 -7.91 -8.86
CA LEU A 63 8.60 -7.27 -7.54
C LEU A 63 7.72 -6.01 -7.62
N ALA A 64 7.88 -5.21 -8.66
CA ALA A 64 7.06 -4.01 -8.86
C ALA A 64 5.58 -4.39 -9.02
N ASP A 65 5.28 -5.41 -9.81
CA ASP A 65 3.91 -5.90 -9.98
C ASP A 65 3.32 -6.41 -8.67
N ALA A 66 4.12 -7.14 -7.89
CA ALA A 66 3.68 -7.63 -6.58
C ALA A 66 3.39 -6.48 -5.61
N CYS A 67 4.23 -5.45 -5.60
CA CYS A 67 4.01 -4.25 -4.78
C CYS A 67 2.73 -3.52 -5.18
N GLU A 68 2.45 -3.41 -6.48
CA GLU A 68 1.22 -2.78 -6.97
C GLU A 68 -0.02 -3.56 -6.55
N GLN A 69 0.02 -4.87 -6.65
CA GLN A 69 -1.09 -5.75 -6.26
C GLN A 69 -1.32 -5.76 -4.75
N MET A 70 -0.27 -5.62 -3.96
CA MET A 70 -0.39 -5.56 -2.50
C MET A 70 -1.24 -4.39 -2.04
N GLY A 71 -1.08 -3.23 -2.67
CA GLY A 71 -1.83 -2.04 -2.29
C GLY A 71 -1.14 -1.18 -1.24
N VAL A 72 -1.90 -0.25 -0.69
CA VAL A 72 -1.42 0.77 0.26
C VAL A 72 -2.28 0.70 1.53
N SER A 73 -1.63 0.85 2.69
CA SER A 73 -2.31 0.77 3.99
C SER A 73 -3.25 1.95 4.24
N SER A 74 -4.22 1.74 5.12
CA SER A 74 -5.09 2.81 5.63
C SER A 74 -4.26 3.94 6.24
N TYR A 75 -3.23 3.60 7.01
CA TYR A 75 -2.38 4.61 7.64
C TYR A 75 -1.74 5.55 6.60
N SER A 76 -1.26 5.00 5.49
CA SER A 76 -0.68 5.82 4.42
C SER A 76 -1.71 6.75 3.79
N PHE A 77 -2.95 6.29 3.58
CA PHE A 77 -4.05 7.14 3.12
C PHE A 77 -4.36 8.25 4.11
N GLN A 78 -4.43 7.92 5.40
CA GLN A 78 -4.66 8.92 6.46
C GLN A 78 -3.61 10.02 6.44
N GLN A 79 -2.34 9.66 6.31
CA GLN A 79 -1.23 10.59 6.31
C GLN A 79 -1.21 11.47 5.06
N LYS A 80 -1.46 10.88 3.90
CA LYS A 80 -1.44 11.64 2.65
C LYS A 80 -2.60 12.62 2.54
N PHE A 81 -3.81 12.18 2.90
CA PHE A 81 -5.02 12.95 2.67
C PHE A 81 -5.52 13.74 3.89
N GLY A 82 -4.86 13.58 5.04
CA GLY A 82 -5.25 14.28 6.26
C GLY A 82 -6.63 13.86 6.77
N ILE A 83 -6.94 12.57 6.73
CA ILE A 83 -8.22 12.02 7.15
C ILE A 83 -8.02 10.93 8.20
N SER A 84 -9.10 10.54 8.87
CA SER A 84 -9.07 9.48 9.89
C SER A 84 -9.22 8.09 9.28
N GLY A 85 -8.89 7.04 10.05
CA GLY A 85 -9.13 5.66 9.66
C GLY A 85 -10.60 5.35 9.43
N ILE A 86 -11.49 5.99 10.18
CA ILE A 86 -12.94 5.88 10.00
C ILE A 86 -13.34 6.43 8.63
N ASP A 87 -12.77 7.56 8.23
CA ASP A 87 -13.01 8.17 6.92
C ASP A 87 -12.55 7.24 5.79
N VAL A 88 -11.40 6.60 5.93
CA VAL A 88 -10.90 5.64 4.92
C VAL A 88 -11.89 4.49 4.76
N LYS A 89 -12.38 3.92 5.87
CA LYS A 89 -13.38 2.84 5.84
C LYS A 89 -14.68 3.29 5.19
N LEU A 90 -15.11 4.51 5.50
CA LEU A 90 -16.34 5.08 4.95
C LEU A 90 -16.24 5.22 3.42
N LEU A 91 -15.14 5.75 2.91
CA LEU A 91 -14.91 5.87 1.48
C LEU A 91 -14.88 4.49 0.80
N ALA A 92 -14.25 3.50 1.44
CA ALA A 92 -14.20 2.14 0.91
C ALA A 92 -15.59 1.51 0.89
N ASN A 93 -16.38 1.67 1.94
CA ASN A 93 -17.75 1.14 2.03
C ASN A 93 -18.68 1.76 0.99
N ARG A 94 -18.42 3.00 0.60
CA ARG A 94 -19.20 3.69 -0.44
C ARG A 94 -18.66 3.44 -1.85
N GLY A 95 -17.65 2.59 -1.99
CA GLY A 95 -17.08 2.27 -3.29
C GLY A 95 -16.16 3.33 -3.89
N MET A 96 -15.85 4.38 -3.14
CA MET A 96 -14.95 5.45 -3.59
C MET A 96 -13.48 5.07 -3.51
N LEU A 97 -13.13 4.16 -2.58
CA LEU A 97 -11.81 3.55 -2.50
C LEU A 97 -11.93 2.06 -2.74
N LYS A 98 -11.07 1.53 -3.58
CA LYS A 98 -11.05 0.11 -3.91
C LYS A 98 -10.09 -0.63 -2.99
N THR A 99 -10.56 -1.72 -2.37
CA THR A 99 -9.72 -2.64 -1.61
C THR A 99 -9.03 -3.62 -2.55
N THR A 100 -7.75 -3.87 -2.33
CA THR A 100 -6.95 -4.76 -3.18
C THR A 100 -6.52 -6.05 -2.50
N GLY A 101 -6.53 -6.08 -1.18
CA GLY A 101 -6.12 -7.26 -0.42
C GLY A 101 -6.04 -6.94 1.05
N LYS A 102 -5.30 -7.76 1.79
CA LYS A 102 -5.07 -7.57 3.23
C LYS A 102 -3.58 -7.59 3.53
N GLY A 103 -3.13 -6.58 4.27
CA GLY A 103 -1.77 -6.51 4.78
C GLY A 103 -1.67 -7.13 6.16
N ARG A 104 -0.52 -7.74 6.44
CA ARG A 104 -0.21 -8.29 7.75
C ARG A 104 0.63 -7.29 8.55
N PHE A 105 0.28 -7.12 9.81
CA PHE A 105 1.08 -6.31 10.74
C PHE A 105 1.08 -6.98 12.11
N SER A 106 2.08 -6.66 12.94
CA SER A 106 2.22 -7.24 14.27
C SER A 106 1.79 -6.25 15.34
N VAL A 107 0.95 -6.73 16.27
CA VAL A 107 0.56 -5.97 17.47
C VAL A 107 0.90 -6.85 18.67
N HIS A 108 1.83 -6.39 19.51
CA HIS A 108 2.30 -7.15 20.67
C HIS A 108 2.75 -8.58 20.33
N GLY A 109 3.40 -8.73 19.15
CA GLY A 109 3.90 -10.03 18.68
C GLY A 109 2.86 -10.91 18.03
N GLU A 110 1.58 -10.52 18.01
CA GLU A 110 0.52 -11.28 17.36
C GLU A 110 0.22 -10.75 15.97
N PRO A 111 -0.06 -11.64 14.98
CA PRO A 111 -0.40 -11.20 13.64
C PRO A 111 -1.82 -10.63 13.57
N HIS A 112 -1.95 -9.49 12.93
CA HIS A 112 -3.22 -8.86 12.61
C HIS A 112 -3.28 -8.59 11.11
N TYR A 113 -4.48 -8.50 10.57
CA TYR A 113 -4.69 -8.24 9.15
C TYR A 113 -5.62 -7.05 8.97
N ALA A 114 -5.29 -6.19 8.02
CA ALA A 114 -6.09 -5.02 7.70
C ALA A 114 -6.22 -4.87 6.19
N PRO A 115 -7.31 -4.29 5.68
CA PRO A 115 -7.45 -4.04 4.26
C PRO A 115 -6.34 -3.16 3.71
N LEU A 116 -5.93 -3.46 2.48
CA LEU A 116 -5.07 -2.60 1.70
C LEU A 116 -5.90 -2.00 0.56
N TYR A 117 -5.51 -0.82 0.10
CA TYR A 117 -6.28 -0.05 -0.87
C TYR A 117 -5.49 0.20 -2.14
N SER A 118 -6.18 0.62 -3.19
CA SER A 118 -5.60 0.79 -4.53
C SER A 118 -4.41 1.73 -4.56
N VAL A 119 -3.28 1.24 -5.06
CA VAL A 119 -2.07 2.03 -5.31
C VAL A 119 -2.37 3.16 -6.29
N MET A 120 -3.15 2.88 -7.33
CA MET A 120 -3.49 3.87 -8.34
C MET A 120 -4.29 5.03 -7.74
N GLN A 121 -5.28 4.72 -6.90
CA GLN A 121 -6.05 5.76 -6.23
C GLN A 121 -5.17 6.56 -5.26
N PHE A 122 -4.23 5.91 -4.58
CA PHE A 122 -3.30 6.61 -3.69
C PHE A 122 -2.49 7.67 -4.42
N TYR A 123 -2.02 7.37 -5.64
CA TYR A 123 -1.21 8.32 -6.41
C TYR A 123 -2.03 9.32 -7.22
N LEU A 124 -3.21 8.93 -7.70
CA LEU A 124 -4.00 9.79 -8.59
C LEU A 124 -4.98 10.71 -7.88
N LEU A 125 -5.51 10.30 -6.72
CA LEU A 125 -6.43 11.14 -5.98
C LEU A 125 -5.70 12.32 -5.36
N THR A 126 -6.36 13.47 -5.35
CA THR A 126 -5.85 14.67 -4.67
C THR A 126 -6.54 14.82 -3.32
N PRO A 127 -5.89 15.48 -2.33
CA PRO A 127 -6.54 15.75 -1.05
C PRO A 127 -7.88 16.50 -1.21
N GLU A 128 -7.96 17.44 -2.15
CA GLU A 128 -9.17 18.21 -2.43
C GLU A 128 -10.31 17.28 -2.86
N LEU A 129 -10.05 16.37 -3.77
CA LEU A 129 -11.05 15.43 -4.27
C LEU A 129 -11.52 14.46 -3.17
N VAL A 130 -10.59 13.96 -2.36
CA VAL A 130 -10.93 13.09 -1.23
C VAL A 130 -11.83 13.82 -0.23
N HIS A 131 -11.52 15.08 0.08
CA HIS A 131 -12.35 15.89 0.98
C HIS A 131 -13.73 16.18 0.40
N GLU A 132 -13.85 16.36 -0.91
CA GLU A 132 -15.15 16.50 -1.58
C GLU A 132 -15.97 15.20 -1.46
N PHE A 133 -15.35 14.05 -1.67
CA PHE A 133 -16.01 12.76 -1.50
C PHE A 133 -16.54 12.57 -0.07
N LEU A 134 -15.76 12.97 0.93
CA LEU A 134 -16.17 12.88 2.32
C LEU A 134 -17.35 13.79 2.62
N LYS A 135 -17.39 14.99 2.07
CA LYS A 135 -18.54 15.91 2.23
C LYS A 135 -19.80 15.30 1.65
N GLU A 136 -19.73 14.70 0.48
CA GLU A 136 -20.87 14.03 -0.16
C GLU A 136 -21.39 12.88 0.70
N VAL A 137 -20.49 12.01 1.17
CA VAL A 137 -20.85 10.87 2.00
C VAL A 137 -21.45 11.29 3.33
N GLN A 138 -20.87 12.28 3.99
CA GLN A 138 -21.37 12.82 5.26
C GLN A 138 -22.73 13.46 5.09
N HIS A 139 -22.93 14.16 3.98
CA HIS A 139 -24.23 14.77 3.66
C HIS A 139 -25.30 13.68 3.48
N ASP A 140 -24.99 12.62 2.72
CA ASP A 140 -25.91 11.51 2.49
C ASP A 140 -26.30 10.80 3.78
N GLU A 141 -25.39 10.70 4.74
CA GLU A 141 -25.67 10.05 6.04
C GLU A 141 -26.54 10.91 6.97
N LEU A 142 -26.51 12.23 6.78
CA LEU A 142 -27.35 13.14 7.57
C LEU A 142 -28.80 13.20 7.06
N PHE A 143 -29.02 12.81 5.85
CA PHE A 143 -30.31 12.82 5.20
C PHE A 143 -30.69 11.43 4.67
#